data_d55cc7183871e2af747966127c55687e
#
_entry.id   d55cc7183871e2af747966127c55687e
#
_cell.length_a   1.000
_cell.length_b   1.000
_cell.length_c   1.000
_cell.angle_alpha   90.00
_cell.angle_beta   90.00
_cell.angle_gamma   90.00
#
_symmetry.space_group_name_H-M   'P 1'
#
loop_
_entity.id
_entity.type
_entity.pdbx_description
1 polymer ?
#
loop_
_entity_poly.entity_id
_entity_poly.type
_entity_poly.pdbx_seq_one_letter_code
_entity_poly.pdbx_strand_id
1 'polypeptide(L)'
;MQDLQRYVNEILKESGNKRVFSFEFEGRKFWLKRVEKVIKGGILTKIFKPDPYRSFAAEIKKLEILNAANAPAAKLALKGEDFFVIEDAGEPISRLFKKSEDENFKREILNEAARALAGLHALNFAHGRPALRDLAYKNGEIKFLDFESKFFSDDLELKKCRDLLVFIHELFRQQASNELVTSAVSEYVSAGGEKIRSRSLELTQKFRFLYYLLLPFKFLNKKDLTAAIRTFEYLLPIVKTKK
;
A
#
# COMPACT_ATOMS: atom_id res chain seq x y z
N MET A 1 19.35 -18.45 -12.92
CA MET A 1 17.88 -18.52 -13.09
C MET A 1 17.36 -19.96 -13.24
N GLN A 2 18.04 -20.85 -14.01
CA GLN A 2 17.60 -22.24 -14.15
C GLN A 2 17.56 -23.01 -12.83
N ASP A 3 18.51 -22.76 -11.92
CA ASP A 3 18.57 -23.43 -10.61
C ASP A 3 17.43 -22.99 -9.68
N LEU A 4 17.09 -21.69 -9.67
CA LEU A 4 15.94 -21.19 -8.90
C LEU A 4 14.62 -21.79 -9.43
N GLN A 5 14.45 -21.92 -10.75
CA GLN A 5 13.27 -22.54 -11.35
C GLN A 5 13.12 -24.02 -10.94
N ARG A 6 14.22 -24.77 -10.95
CA ARG A 6 14.23 -26.17 -10.52
C ARG A 6 13.82 -26.29 -9.06
N TYR A 7 14.46 -25.50 -8.19
CA TYR A 7 14.18 -25.48 -6.75
C TYR A 7 12.72 -25.09 -6.46
N VAL A 8 12.19 -24.09 -7.14
CA VAL A 8 10.79 -23.68 -6.99
C VAL A 8 9.83 -24.79 -7.42
N ASN A 9 10.14 -25.53 -8.49
CA ASN A 9 9.31 -26.65 -8.93
C ASN A 9 9.27 -27.79 -7.90
N GLU A 10 10.36 -28.02 -7.16
CA GLU A 10 10.41 -29.01 -6.06
C GLU A 10 9.56 -28.52 -4.88
N ILE A 11 9.74 -27.28 -4.43
CA ILE A 11 8.94 -26.68 -3.33
C ILE A 11 7.45 -26.68 -3.67
N LEU A 12 7.08 -26.43 -4.92
CA LEU A 12 5.69 -26.44 -5.34
C LEU A 12 5.01 -27.80 -5.15
N LYS A 13 5.76 -28.91 -5.29
CA LYS A 13 5.25 -30.27 -5.03
C LYS A 13 5.07 -30.53 -3.54
N GLU A 14 5.97 -30.02 -2.71
CA GLU A 14 6.01 -30.29 -1.25
C GLU A 14 5.08 -29.35 -0.45
N SER A 15 4.86 -28.12 -0.91
CA SER A 15 4.15 -27.08 -0.16
C SER A 15 2.64 -27.26 -0.07
N GLY A 16 2.07 -28.31 -0.67
CA GLY A 16 0.64 -28.61 -0.63
C GLY A 16 -0.23 -27.45 -1.10
N ASN A 17 -1.26 -27.09 -0.33
CA ASN A 17 -2.21 -26.03 -0.67
C ASN A 17 -1.84 -24.63 -0.12
N LYS A 18 -0.61 -24.42 0.34
CA LYS A 18 -0.17 -23.10 0.82
C LYS A 18 -0.18 -22.10 -0.35
N ARG A 19 -0.94 -21.02 -0.19
CA ARG A 19 -1.07 -19.98 -1.22
C ARG A 19 0.10 -19.01 -1.24
N VAL A 20 0.57 -18.58 -0.07
CA VAL A 20 1.69 -17.65 0.09
C VAL A 20 2.62 -18.19 1.16
N PHE A 21 3.90 -18.31 0.84
CA PHE A 21 4.93 -18.73 1.79
C PHE A 21 6.30 -18.21 1.35
N SER A 22 7.22 -18.14 2.31
CA SER A 22 8.62 -17.78 2.05
C SER A 22 9.49 -19.00 2.01
N PHE A 23 10.59 -18.90 1.28
CA PHE A 23 11.67 -19.89 1.24
C PHE A 23 13.02 -19.18 1.08
N GLU A 24 14.09 -19.90 1.35
CA GLU A 24 15.45 -19.42 1.16
C GLU A 24 16.11 -20.19 0.00
N PHE A 25 16.83 -19.49 -0.84
CA PHE A 25 17.63 -20.04 -1.91
C PHE A 25 18.92 -19.24 -2.06
N GLU A 26 20.07 -19.91 -2.02
CA GLU A 26 21.41 -19.30 -2.07
C GLU A 26 21.59 -18.12 -1.07
N GLY A 27 21.14 -18.31 0.17
CA GLY A 27 21.23 -17.29 1.22
C GLY A 27 20.30 -16.09 1.04
N ARG A 28 19.41 -16.10 0.04
CA ARG A 28 18.42 -15.05 -0.22
C ARG A 28 17.03 -15.56 0.08
N LYS A 29 16.23 -14.71 0.71
CA LYS A 29 14.83 -15.01 1.01
C LYS A 29 13.92 -14.56 -0.13
N PHE A 30 12.96 -15.40 -0.45
CA PHE A 30 11.94 -15.18 -1.49
C PHE A 30 10.55 -15.46 -0.94
N TRP A 31 9.54 -14.90 -1.61
CA TRP A 31 8.14 -15.18 -1.37
C TRP A 31 7.49 -15.75 -2.61
N LEU A 32 6.83 -16.89 -2.47
CA LEU A 32 6.05 -17.51 -3.53
C LEU A 32 4.56 -17.27 -3.27
N LYS A 33 3.86 -16.80 -4.29
CA LYS A 33 2.40 -16.60 -4.29
C LYS A 33 1.78 -17.43 -5.41
N ARG A 34 0.73 -18.21 -5.05
CA ARG A 34 -0.06 -19.01 -6.00
C ARG A 34 -1.39 -18.34 -6.29
N VAL A 35 -1.96 -18.65 -7.45
CA VAL A 35 -3.33 -18.27 -7.79
C VAL A 35 -4.32 -18.86 -6.77
N GLU A 36 -5.36 -18.12 -6.42
CA GLU A 36 -6.41 -18.58 -5.52
C GLU A 36 -7.44 -19.43 -6.31
N LYS A 37 -7.32 -20.77 -6.22
CA LYS A 37 -8.19 -21.70 -6.95
C LYS A 37 -9.61 -21.78 -6.38
N VAL A 38 -9.83 -21.38 -5.12
CA VAL A 38 -11.13 -21.44 -4.43
C VAL A 38 -11.62 -20.03 -4.10
N ILE A 39 -12.72 -19.63 -4.72
CA ILE A 39 -13.40 -18.38 -4.39
C ILE A 39 -14.15 -18.60 -3.07
N LYS A 40 -13.59 -18.13 -1.95
CA LYS A 40 -14.29 -18.10 -0.66
C LYS A 40 -15.36 -17.00 -0.70
N GLY A 41 -16.62 -17.39 -0.42
CA GLY A 41 -17.75 -16.45 -0.32
C GLY A 41 -19.07 -17.07 -0.79
N GLY A 42 -20.19 -16.42 -0.44
CA GLY A 42 -21.53 -16.85 -0.84
C GLY A 42 -21.80 -16.70 -2.35
N ILE A 43 -22.98 -17.16 -2.81
CA ILE A 43 -23.37 -17.19 -4.24
C ILE A 43 -23.21 -15.81 -4.90
N LEU A 44 -23.57 -14.72 -4.24
CA LEU A 44 -23.43 -13.35 -4.74
C LEU A 44 -21.97 -12.95 -4.96
N THR A 45 -21.05 -13.39 -4.08
CA THR A 45 -19.61 -13.11 -4.23
C THR A 45 -18.98 -13.86 -5.41
N LYS A 46 -19.52 -15.03 -5.78
CA LYS A 46 -19.04 -15.80 -6.94
C LYS A 46 -19.43 -15.15 -8.28
N ILE A 47 -20.58 -14.47 -8.32
CA ILE A 47 -21.09 -13.80 -9.55
C ILE A 47 -20.31 -12.50 -9.85
N PHE A 48 -19.87 -11.77 -8.80
CA PHE A 48 -19.24 -10.46 -8.96
C PHE A 48 -17.70 -10.46 -8.83
N LYS A 49 -17.07 -11.58 -8.45
CA LYS A 49 -15.61 -11.65 -8.43
C LYS A 49 -15.07 -11.95 -9.82
N PRO A 50 -14.06 -11.19 -10.26
CA PRO A 50 -13.35 -11.50 -11.51
C PRO A 50 -12.69 -12.86 -11.40
N ASP A 51 -12.48 -13.48 -12.56
CA ASP A 51 -11.71 -14.72 -12.69
C ASP A 51 -10.38 -14.61 -11.93
N PRO A 52 -10.09 -15.53 -10.99
CA PRO A 52 -8.84 -15.52 -10.23
C PRO A 52 -7.58 -15.54 -11.08
N TYR A 53 -7.58 -16.27 -12.19
CA TYR A 53 -6.44 -16.35 -13.10
C TYR A 53 -6.21 -15.03 -13.83
N ARG A 54 -7.30 -14.35 -14.28
CA ARG A 54 -7.19 -13.03 -14.91
C ARG A 54 -6.64 -11.98 -13.94
N SER A 55 -7.11 -12.00 -12.70
CA SER A 55 -6.63 -11.08 -11.65
C SER A 55 -5.17 -11.35 -11.31
N PHE A 56 -4.78 -12.61 -11.23
CA PHE A 56 -3.43 -13.05 -10.96
C PHE A 56 -2.45 -12.67 -12.10
N ALA A 57 -2.85 -12.92 -13.35
CA ALA A 57 -2.06 -12.51 -14.51
C ALA A 57 -1.90 -10.99 -14.61
N ALA A 58 -2.96 -10.22 -14.25
CA ALA A 58 -2.88 -8.77 -14.19
C ALA A 58 -1.91 -8.28 -13.12
N GLU A 59 -1.84 -8.95 -11.96
CA GLU A 59 -0.87 -8.65 -10.89
C GLU A 59 0.57 -8.89 -11.36
N ILE A 60 0.84 -10.03 -12.01
CA ILE A 60 2.17 -10.34 -12.59
C ILE A 60 2.56 -9.27 -13.61
N LYS A 61 1.67 -8.98 -14.57
CA LYS A 61 1.93 -7.97 -15.62
C LYS A 61 2.22 -6.59 -15.01
N LYS A 62 1.50 -6.21 -13.96
CA LYS A 62 1.73 -4.95 -13.26
C LYS A 62 3.10 -4.92 -12.59
N LEU A 63 3.52 -6.00 -11.91
CA LEU A 63 4.86 -6.12 -11.33
C LEU A 63 5.95 -6.02 -12.41
N GLU A 64 5.78 -6.66 -13.56
CA GLU A 64 6.72 -6.56 -14.68
C GLU A 64 6.90 -5.12 -15.17
N ILE A 65 5.78 -4.39 -15.36
CA ILE A 65 5.80 -2.98 -15.80
C ILE A 65 6.50 -2.11 -14.75
N LEU A 66 6.18 -2.29 -13.47
CA LEU A 66 6.78 -1.53 -12.38
C LEU A 66 8.28 -1.81 -12.26
N ASN A 67 8.69 -3.08 -12.37
CA ASN A 67 10.10 -3.46 -12.32
C ASN A 67 10.88 -2.94 -13.52
N ALA A 68 10.31 -2.97 -14.71
CA ALA A 68 10.92 -2.40 -15.92
C ALA A 68 11.11 -0.87 -15.82
N ALA A 69 10.21 -0.18 -15.11
CA ALA A 69 10.31 1.25 -14.84
C ALA A 69 11.18 1.59 -13.61
N ASN A 70 11.84 0.60 -12.97
CA ASN A 70 12.54 0.77 -11.70
C ASN A 70 11.70 1.42 -10.60
N ALA A 71 10.39 1.20 -10.61
CA ALA A 71 9.49 1.69 -9.56
C ALA A 71 9.79 0.99 -8.22
N PRO A 72 9.49 1.63 -7.08
CA PRO A 72 9.71 1.07 -5.76
C PRO A 72 8.69 -0.06 -5.43
N ALA A 73 8.68 -1.11 -6.25
CA ALA A 73 7.83 -2.29 -6.10
C ALA A 73 8.65 -3.52 -5.74
N ALA A 74 7.99 -4.55 -5.19
CA ALA A 74 8.61 -5.83 -4.97
C ALA A 74 9.20 -6.39 -6.29
N LYS A 75 10.39 -6.94 -6.23
CA LYS A 75 11.10 -7.41 -7.41
C LYS A 75 10.63 -8.81 -7.80
N LEU A 76 10.13 -8.95 -9.02
CA LEU A 76 9.74 -10.23 -9.58
C LEU A 76 10.99 -11.04 -9.93
N ALA A 77 11.15 -12.18 -9.27
CA ALA A 77 12.29 -13.09 -9.51
C ALA A 77 11.94 -14.20 -10.50
N LEU A 78 10.72 -14.70 -10.47
CA LEU A 78 10.26 -15.80 -11.31
C LEU A 78 8.74 -15.75 -11.49
N LYS A 79 8.23 -16.21 -12.61
CA LYS A 79 6.80 -16.39 -12.87
C LYS A 79 6.51 -17.72 -13.56
N GLY A 80 5.34 -18.29 -13.25
CA GLY A 80 4.74 -19.44 -13.91
C GLY A 80 3.29 -19.15 -14.28
N GLU A 81 2.54 -20.16 -14.70
CA GLU A 81 1.12 -20.02 -15.06
C GLU A 81 0.24 -19.74 -13.84
N ASP A 82 0.51 -20.40 -12.71
CA ASP A 82 -0.30 -20.35 -11.50
C ASP A 82 0.47 -19.90 -10.24
N PHE A 83 1.69 -19.41 -10.40
CA PHE A 83 2.52 -18.86 -9.34
C PHE A 83 3.44 -17.73 -9.82
N PHE A 84 3.90 -16.92 -8.89
CA PHE A 84 5.07 -16.06 -9.07
C PHE A 84 5.90 -16.01 -7.80
N VAL A 85 7.16 -15.63 -7.96
CA VAL A 85 8.14 -15.47 -6.89
C VAL A 85 8.65 -14.06 -6.91
N ILE A 86 8.64 -13.40 -5.75
CA ILE A 86 9.26 -12.09 -5.53
C ILE A 86 10.41 -12.22 -4.54
N GLU A 87 11.41 -11.34 -4.69
CA GLU A 87 12.45 -11.17 -3.68
C GLU A 87 11.84 -10.64 -2.38
N ASP A 88 12.42 -11.03 -1.24
CA ASP A 88 12.00 -10.52 0.07
C ASP A 88 12.23 -9.00 0.16
N ALA A 89 11.16 -8.25 0.26
CA ALA A 89 11.18 -6.80 0.35
C ALA A 89 11.38 -6.25 1.77
N GLY A 90 11.46 -7.14 2.77
CA GLY A 90 11.66 -6.77 4.15
C GLY A 90 10.41 -6.89 5.02
N GLU A 91 10.41 -6.20 6.16
CA GLU A 91 9.31 -6.24 7.12
C GLU A 91 8.26 -5.16 6.82
N PRO A 92 6.94 -5.48 6.90
CA PRO A 92 5.89 -4.48 6.73
C PRO A 92 6.03 -3.30 7.70
N ILE A 93 5.93 -2.07 7.20
CA ILE A 93 6.06 -0.85 8.02
C ILE A 93 5.06 -0.86 9.17
N SER A 94 3.83 -1.34 8.95
CA SER A 94 2.83 -1.42 10.02
C SER A 94 3.28 -2.25 11.23
N ARG A 95 4.14 -3.25 11.00
CA ARG A 95 4.71 -4.07 12.07
C ARG A 95 5.87 -3.35 12.75
N LEU A 96 6.79 -2.78 11.99
CA LEU A 96 7.91 -2.00 12.51
C LEU A 96 7.43 -0.82 13.34
N PHE A 97 6.46 -0.06 12.83
CA PHE A 97 5.86 1.09 13.51
C PHE A 97 5.22 0.72 14.86
N LYS A 98 4.55 -0.44 14.94
CA LYS A 98 3.92 -0.91 16.19
C LYS A 98 4.92 -1.44 17.21
N LYS A 99 6.02 -2.03 16.76
CA LYS A 99 7.03 -2.62 17.64
C LYS A 99 8.02 -1.59 18.20
N SER A 100 8.26 -0.53 17.46
CA SER A 100 9.25 0.48 17.85
C SER A 100 8.66 1.44 18.89
N GLU A 101 9.46 1.75 19.93
CA GLU A 101 9.24 2.85 20.86
C GLU A 101 10.02 4.11 20.44
N ASP A 102 10.95 3.97 19.48
CA ASP A 102 11.80 5.07 19.01
C ASP A 102 11.04 5.94 17.99
N GLU A 103 10.69 7.16 18.41
CA GLU A 103 9.98 8.13 17.57
C GLU A 103 10.83 8.64 16.39
N ASN A 104 12.18 8.64 16.50
CA ASN A 104 13.05 9.02 15.40
C ASN A 104 13.02 7.94 14.31
N PHE A 105 13.09 6.68 14.69
CA PHE A 105 12.94 5.57 13.76
C PHE A 105 11.56 5.55 13.10
N LYS A 106 10.48 5.79 13.86
CA LYS A 106 9.13 5.92 13.30
C LYS A 106 9.06 7.05 12.26
N ARG A 107 9.64 8.21 12.57
CA ARG A 107 9.71 9.35 11.65
C ARG A 107 10.46 8.98 10.38
N GLU A 108 11.63 8.36 10.51
CA GLU A 108 12.46 7.95 9.39
C GLU A 108 11.70 7.02 8.44
N ILE A 109 11.12 5.92 8.93
CA ILE A 109 10.43 4.95 8.06
C ILE A 109 9.17 5.53 7.40
N LEU A 110 8.46 6.48 8.05
CA LEU A 110 7.31 7.15 7.45
C LEU A 110 7.74 8.16 6.39
N ASN A 111 8.85 8.86 6.59
CA ASN A 111 9.43 9.78 5.63
C ASN A 111 9.92 9.01 4.39
N GLU A 112 10.60 7.87 4.58
CA GLU A 112 11.00 7.00 3.46
C GLU A 112 9.79 6.47 2.69
N ALA A 113 8.71 6.07 3.38
CA ALA A 113 7.48 5.65 2.74
C ALA A 113 6.84 6.78 1.91
N ALA A 114 6.88 8.01 2.42
CA ALA A 114 6.37 9.19 1.73
C ALA A 114 7.21 9.53 0.48
N ARG A 115 8.55 9.47 0.57
CA ARG A 115 9.47 9.62 -0.58
C ARG A 115 9.21 8.56 -1.64
N ALA A 116 9.09 7.30 -1.23
CA ALA A 116 8.80 6.20 -2.14
C ALA A 116 7.45 6.40 -2.86
N LEU A 117 6.41 6.91 -2.15
CA LEU A 117 5.12 7.23 -2.76
C LEU A 117 5.23 8.36 -3.78
N ALA A 118 5.98 9.43 -3.46
CA ALA A 118 6.23 10.51 -4.41
C ALA A 118 7.00 10.01 -5.65
N GLY A 119 8.03 9.17 -5.45
CA GLY A 119 8.77 8.53 -6.54
C GLY A 119 7.90 7.65 -7.43
N LEU A 120 6.99 6.85 -6.84
CA LEU A 120 6.01 6.06 -7.59
C LEU A 120 5.11 6.97 -8.45
N HIS A 121 4.64 8.08 -7.88
CA HIS A 121 3.81 9.05 -8.57
C HIS A 121 4.57 9.80 -9.68
N ALA A 122 5.86 10.12 -9.48
CA ALA A 122 6.71 10.74 -10.50
C ALA A 122 6.89 9.85 -11.72
N LEU A 123 6.94 8.52 -11.53
CA LEU A 123 6.95 7.52 -12.60
C LEU A 123 5.59 7.29 -13.26
N ASN A 124 4.57 8.10 -12.95
CA ASN A 124 3.20 7.98 -13.46
C ASN A 124 2.50 6.67 -13.09
N PHE A 125 2.80 6.13 -11.91
CA PHE A 125 2.07 5.02 -11.32
C PHE A 125 1.27 5.48 -10.10
N ALA A 126 0.22 4.73 -9.80
CA ALA A 126 -0.51 4.80 -8.54
C ALA A 126 -0.58 3.39 -7.93
N HIS A 127 -0.50 3.33 -6.60
CA HIS A 127 -0.61 2.07 -5.87
C HIS A 127 -2.05 1.55 -5.84
N GLY A 128 -2.99 2.45 -5.57
CA GLY A 128 -4.41 2.16 -5.37
C GLY A 128 -4.83 2.17 -3.90
N ARG A 129 -4.00 1.65 -2.98
CA ARG A 129 -4.23 1.71 -1.53
C ARG A 129 -2.91 1.51 -0.77
N PRO A 130 -2.06 2.55 -0.63
CA PRO A 130 -0.77 2.45 0.04
C PRO A 130 -0.92 2.39 1.57
N ALA A 131 -1.47 1.28 2.07
CA ALA A 131 -1.55 1.03 3.49
C ALA A 131 -0.18 0.57 4.04
N LEU A 132 0.17 0.93 5.27
CA LEU A 132 1.50 0.62 5.84
C LEU A 132 1.81 -0.87 5.93
N ARG A 133 0.81 -1.74 5.87
CA ARG A 133 1.00 -3.21 5.80
C ARG A 133 1.44 -3.67 4.40
N ASP A 134 1.14 -2.87 3.37
CA ASP A 134 1.42 -3.15 1.97
C ASP A 134 2.71 -2.42 1.51
N LEU A 135 3.44 -1.82 2.46
CA LEU A 135 4.77 -1.24 2.30
C LEU A 135 5.77 -2.02 3.16
N ALA A 136 6.83 -2.51 2.55
CA ALA A 136 7.91 -3.22 3.23
C ALA A 136 9.17 -2.35 3.28
N TYR A 137 9.90 -2.42 4.40
CA TYR A 137 11.15 -1.71 4.64
C TYR A 137 12.29 -2.70 4.81
N LYS A 138 13.37 -2.46 4.09
CA LYS A 138 14.62 -3.24 4.18
C LYS A 138 15.82 -2.38 3.82
N ASN A 139 16.78 -2.29 4.73
CA ASN A 139 18.06 -1.61 4.50
C ASN A 139 17.93 -0.16 3.97
N GLY A 140 17.01 0.63 4.51
CA GLY A 140 16.78 2.01 4.07
C GLY A 140 15.85 2.15 2.86
N GLU A 141 15.40 1.06 2.25
CA GLU A 141 14.53 1.09 1.08
C GLU A 141 13.10 0.66 1.40
N ILE A 142 12.15 1.35 0.76
CA ILE A 142 10.73 0.97 0.74
C ILE A 142 10.38 0.29 -0.56
N LYS A 143 9.65 -0.83 -0.47
CA LYS A 143 9.03 -1.49 -1.61
C LYS A 143 7.53 -1.63 -1.38
N PHE A 144 6.76 -1.25 -2.38
CA PHE A 144 5.32 -1.46 -2.40
C PHE A 144 4.98 -2.91 -2.74
N LEU A 145 4.00 -3.44 -2.00
CA LEU A 145 3.42 -4.76 -2.19
C LEU A 145 1.95 -4.60 -2.59
N ASP A 146 1.35 -5.61 -3.17
CA ASP A 146 -0.10 -5.77 -3.36
C ASP A 146 -0.81 -4.56 -4.02
N PHE A 147 -0.38 -4.20 -5.21
CA PHE A 147 -0.96 -3.09 -5.98
C PHE A 147 -2.42 -3.38 -6.34
N GLU A 148 -3.33 -2.58 -5.82
CA GLU A 148 -4.75 -2.66 -6.19
C GLU A 148 -5.01 -2.01 -7.55
N SER A 149 -5.80 -2.68 -8.40
CA SER A 149 -6.04 -2.23 -9.76
C SER A 149 -7.38 -1.52 -9.97
N LYS A 150 -8.32 -1.64 -9.02
CA LYS A 150 -9.69 -1.14 -9.21
C LYS A 150 -9.87 0.26 -8.63
N PHE A 151 -10.08 1.22 -9.50
CA PHE A 151 -10.54 2.55 -9.18
C PHE A 151 -11.63 2.96 -10.17
N PHE A 152 -12.58 3.78 -9.73
CA PHE A 152 -13.75 4.20 -10.52
C PHE A 152 -13.42 5.16 -11.67
N SER A 153 -12.20 5.65 -11.75
CA SER A 153 -11.74 6.60 -12.75
C SER A 153 -10.42 6.14 -13.34
N ASP A 154 -10.25 6.38 -14.63
CA ASP A 154 -8.97 6.21 -15.32
C ASP A 154 -8.03 7.41 -15.17
N ASP A 155 -8.51 8.52 -14.60
CA ASP A 155 -7.72 9.71 -14.30
C ASP A 155 -6.61 9.37 -13.30
N LEU A 156 -5.37 9.41 -13.80
CA LEU A 156 -4.17 9.08 -13.02
C LEU A 156 -3.92 10.08 -11.90
N GLU A 157 -4.23 11.35 -12.11
CA GLU A 157 -4.05 12.38 -11.08
C GLU A 157 -4.99 12.13 -9.89
N LEU A 158 -6.25 11.77 -10.17
CA LEU A 158 -7.19 11.37 -9.12
C LEU A 158 -6.75 10.09 -8.38
N LYS A 159 -6.14 9.13 -9.10
CA LYS A 159 -5.56 7.92 -8.47
C LYS A 159 -4.43 8.28 -7.52
N LYS A 160 -3.52 9.18 -7.92
CA LYS A 160 -2.42 9.68 -7.08
C LYS A 160 -2.94 10.46 -5.86
N CYS A 161 -3.96 11.32 -6.05
CA CYS A 161 -4.61 12.03 -4.94
C CYS A 161 -5.22 11.04 -3.93
N ARG A 162 -5.93 10.01 -4.41
CA ARG A 162 -6.46 8.96 -3.56
C ARG A 162 -5.36 8.27 -2.76
N ASP A 163 -4.25 7.96 -3.40
CA ASP A 163 -3.12 7.30 -2.72
C ASP A 163 -2.59 8.17 -1.59
N LEU A 164 -2.39 9.46 -1.80
CA LEU A 164 -1.93 10.37 -0.74
C LEU A 164 -2.95 10.46 0.40
N LEU A 165 -4.24 10.58 0.08
CA LEU A 165 -5.30 10.64 1.10
C LEU A 165 -5.40 9.34 1.91
N VAL A 166 -5.28 8.19 1.25
CA VAL A 166 -5.27 6.88 1.91
C VAL A 166 -4.01 6.70 2.75
N PHE A 167 -2.86 7.17 2.28
CA PHE A 167 -1.62 7.15 3.05
C PHE A 167 -1.75 7.97 4.35
N ILE A 168 -2.22 9.21 4.28
CA ILE A 168 -2.45 10.06 5.45
C ILE A 168 -3.47 9.42 6.41
N HIS A 169 -4.57 8.89 5.87
CA HIS A 169 -5.56 8.16 6.65
C HIS A 169 -4.94 6.96 7.39
N GLU A 170 -4.09 6.19 6.71
CA GLU A 170 -3.45 5.02 7.32
C GLU A 170 -2.46 5.42 8.42
N LEU A 171 -1.74 6.53 8.28
CA LEU A 171 -0.89 7.06 9.35
C LEU A 171 -1.72 7.33 10.62
N PHE A 172 -2.87 8.00 10.49
CA PHE A 172 -3.77 8.23 11.62
C PHE A 172 -4.41 6.95 12.15
N ARG A 173 -4.69 5.98 11.29
CA ARG A 173 -5.21 4.67 11.66
C ARG A 173 -4.21 3.87 12.51
N GLN A 174 -2.92 4.05 12.26
CA GLN A 174 -1.83 3.50 13.07
C GLN A 174 -1.49 4.38 14.29
N GLN A 175 -2.29 5.42 14.56
CA GLN A 175 -2.16 6.34 15.70
C GLN A 175 -0.89 7.20 15.66
N ALA A 176 -0.35 7.47 14.47
CA ALA A 176 0.73 8.44 14.32
C ALA A 176 0.33 9.81 14.86
N SER A 177 1.28 10.52 15.47
CA SER A 177 1.09 11.89 15.94
C SER A 177 0.97 12.86 14.75
N ASN A 178 0.42 14.06 15.00
CA ASN A 178 0.34 15.08 13.94
C ASN A 178 1.73 15.47 13.43
N GLU A 179 2.75 15.46 14.30
CA GLU A 179 4.13 15.78 13.96
C GLU A 179 4.71 14.75 12.99
N LEU A 180 4.47 13.46 13.23
CA LEU A 180 4.89 12.37 12.32
C LEU A 180 4.18 12.47 10.96
N VAL A 181 2.87 12.73 10.97
CA VAL A 181 2.09 12.90 9.72
C VAL A 181 2.59 14.13 8.95
N THR A 182 2.83 15.24 9.64
CA THR A 182 3.36 16.47 9.01
C THR A 182 4.75 16.26 8.42
N SER A 183 5.63 15.56 9.14
CA SER A 183 6.95 15.19 8.65
C SER A 183 6.85 14.37 7.35
N ALA A 184 6.04 13.31 7.35
CA ALA A 184 5.86 12.45 6.19
C ALA A 184 5.25 13.20 4.98
N VAL A 185 4.23 14.05 5.21
CA VAL A 185 3.62 14.84 4.12
C VAL A 185 4.58 15.89 3.59
N SER A 186 5.39 16.53 4.45
CA SER A 186 6.44 17.46 4.02
C SER A 186 7.48 16.76 3.16
N GLU A 187 7.87 15.54 3.54
CA GLU A 187 8.82 14.74 2.78
C GLU A 187 8.26 14.33 1.40
N TYR A 188 6.98 13.94 1.34
CA TYR A 188 6.28 13.68 0.08
C TYR A 188 6.30 14.90 -0.85
N VAL A 189 6.07 16.09 -0.30
CA VAL A 189 6.11 17.36 -1.04
C VAL A 189 7.53 17.65 -1.54
N SER A 190 8.52 17.57 -0.66
CA SER A 190 9.94 17.81 -1.00
C SER A 190 10.45 16.85 -2.08
N ALA A 191 9.89 15.64 -2.15
CA ALA A 191 10.18 14.65 -3.18
C ALA A 191 9.37 14.87 -4.49
N GLY A 192 8.73 16.03 -4.68
CA GLY A 192 8.02 16.41 -5.92
C GLY A 192 6.51 16.18 -5.89
N GLY A 193 5.92 15.88 -4.74
CA GLY A 193 4.50 15.59 -4.59
C GLY A 193 3.57 16.81 -4.44
N GLU A 194 4.08 18.06 -4.55
CA GLU A 194 3.32 19.28 -4.26
C GLU A 194 2.03 19.41 -5.08
N LYS A 195 2.10 19.14 -6.38
CA LYS A 195 0.91 19.22 -7.25
C LYS A 195 -0.20 18.28 -6.77
N ILE A 196 0.16 17.04 -6.41
CA ILE A 196 -0.80 16.04 -5.93
C ILE A 196 -1.34 16.42 -4.54
N ARG A 197 -0.47 16.93 -3.66
CA ARG A 197 -0.89 17.45 -2.35
C ARG A 197 -1.92 18.57 -2.50
N SER A 198 -1.63 19.59 -3.33
CA SER A 198 -2.53 20.71 -3.58
C SER A 198 -3.88 20.24 -4.12
N ARG A 199 -3.85 19.33 -5.10
CA ARG A 199 -5.08 18.74 -5.66
C ARG A 199 -5.85 17.91 -4.64
N SER A 200 -5.15 17.20 -3.75
CA SER A 200 -5.78 16.43 -2.67
C SER A 200 -6.49 17.34 -1.65
N LEU A 201 -5.92 18.53 -1.37
CA LEU A 201 -6.56 19.54 -0.51
C LEU A 201 -7.84 20.07 -1.16
N GLU A 202 -7.82 20.42 -2.45
CA GLU A 202 -9.01 20.87 -3.19
C GLU A 202 -10.13 19.81 -3.15
N LEU A 203 -9.78 18.55 -3.39
CA LEU A 203 -10.73 17.44 -3.31
C LEU A 203 -11.31 17.31 -1.90
N THR A 204 -10.45 17.37 -0.87
CA THR A 204 -10.89 17.29 0.52
C THR A 204 -11.83 18.45 0.87
N GLN A 205 -11.53 19.66 0.39
CA GLN A 205 -12.39 20.82 0.58
C GLN A 205 -13.75 20.66 -0.13
N LYS A 206 -13.75 20.14 -1.36
CA LYS A 206 -14.99 19.85 -2.08
C LYS A 206 -15.88 18.83 -1.35
N PHE A 207 -15.30 17.83 -0.74
CA PHE A 207 -15.99 16.79 0.00
C PHE A 207 -16.05 17.04 1.52
N ARG A 208 -15.81 18.26 1.98
CA ARG A 208 -15.83 18.62 3.42
C ARG A 208 -17.12 18.25 4.15
N PHE A 209 -18.25 18.16 3.45
CA PHE A 209 -19.52 17.75 4.03
C PHE A 209 -19.47 16.34 4.65
N LEU A 210 -18.60 15.45 4.13
CA LEU A 210 -18.40 14.11 4.69
C LEU A 210 -17.84 14.19 6.11
N TYR A 211 -16.99 15.17 6.41
CA TYR A 211 -16.53 15.38 7.78
C TYR A 211 -17.68 15.59 8.76
N TYR A 212 -18.62 16.49 8.42
CA TYR A 212 -19.78 16.75 9.26
C TYR A 212 -20.71 15.56 9.35
N LEU A 213 -20.82 14.76 8.31
CA LEU A 213 -21.59 13.51 8.29
C LEU A 213 -20.97 12.45 9.22
N LEU A 214 -19.64 12.41 9.34
CA LEU A 214 -18.92 11.44 10.18
C LEU A 214 -18.90 11.84 11.66
N LEU A 215 -18.94 13.13 11.98
CA LEU A 215 -18.81 13.64 13.36
C LEU A 215 -19.81 13.04 14.37
N PRO A 216 -21.11 12.88 14.06
CA PRO A 216 -22.07 12.29 14.99
C PRO A 216 -21.70 10.87 15.42
N PHE A 217 -20.92 10.16 14.62
CA PHE A 217 -20.52 8.77 14.87
C PHE A 217 -19.17 8.64 15.60
N LYS A 218 -18.52 9.75 15.96
CA LYS A 218 -17.22 9.78 16.63
C LYS A 218 -17.22 8.97 17.94
N PHE A 219 -18.36 8.91 18.63
CA PHE A 219 -18.54 8.14 19.88
C PHE A 219 -18.35 6.62 19.69
N LEU A 220 -18.51 6.07 18.46
CA LEU A 220 -18.30 4.64 18.17
C LEU A 220 -16.84 4.23 18.33
N ASN A 221 -15.91 5.16 18.37
CA ASN A 221 -14.48 4.97 18.59
C ASN A 221 -13.83 3.89 17.69
N LYS A 222 -14.36 3.71 16.48
CA LYS A 222 -13.81 2.77 15.49
C LYS A 222 -12.57 3.38 14.84
N LYS A 223 -11.49 2.60 14.75
CA LYS A 223 -10.19 3.05 14.23
C LYS A 223 -10.27 3.75 12.87
N ASP A 224 -10.99 3.16 11.91
CA ASP A 224 -11.13 3.73 10.57
C ASP A 224 -11.91 5.06 10.57
N LEU A 225 -12.98 5.15 11.37
CA LEU A 225 -13.77 6.36 11.53
C LEU A 225 -12.95 7.49 12.19
N THR A 226 -12.23 7.16 13.26
CA THR A 226 -11.36 8.12 13.95
C THR A 226 -10.26 8.62 13.02
N ALA A 227 -9.64 7.72 12.24
CA ALA A 227 -8.63 8.09 11.27
C ALA A 227 -9.20 8.99 10.17
N ALA A 228 -10.39 8.69 9.64
CA ALA A 228 -11.06 9.52 8.65
C ALA A 228 -11.33 10.93 9.18
N ILE A 229 -11.89 11.06 10.39
CA ILE A 229 -12.12 12.36 11.03
C ILE A 229 -10.80 13.13 11.20
N ARG A 230 -9.73 12.48 11.73
CA ARG A 230 -8.41 13.11 11.89
C ARG A 230 -7.79 13.53 10.56
N THR A 231 -8.01 12.77 9.48
CA THR A 231 -7.55 13.12 8.13
C THR A 231 -8.20 14.42 7.67
N PHE A 232 -9.50 14.58 7.84
CA PHE A 232 -10.18 15.84 7.55
C PHE A 232 -9.69 16.98 8.43
N GLU A 233 -9.57 16.77 9.75
CA GLU A 233 -9.06 17.78 10.71
C GLU A 233 -7.63 18.23 10.38
N TYR A 234 -6.80 17.36 9.84
CA TYR A 234 -5.43 17.64 9.42
C TYR A 234 -5.38 18.44 8.10
N LEU A 235 -6.18 18.04 7.11
CA LEU A 235 -6.14 18.63 5.77
C LEU A 235 -6.97 19.92 5.64
N LEU A 236 -8.00 20.08 6.47
CA LEU A 236 -8.86 21.26 6.42
C LEU A 236 -8.55 22.18 7.61
N PRO A 237 -8.48 23.52 7.38
CA PRO A 237 -8.46 24.49 8.47
C PRO A 237 -9.84 24.52 9.14
N ILE A 238 -10.12 23.49 9.97
CA ILE A 238 -11.37 23.44 10.73
C ILE A 238 -11.21 24.35 11.93
N VAL A 239 -11.92 25.47 11.93
CA VAL A 239 -12.04 26.34 13.09
C VAL A 239 -12.66 25.51 14.22
N LYS A 240 -11.85 25.12 15.21
CA LYS A 240 -12.36 24.51 16.43
C LYS A 240 -13.18 25.57 17.13
N THR A 241 -14.50 25.53 16.97
CA THR A 241 -15.41 26.29 17.82
C THR A 241 -15.15 25.84 19.27
N LYS A 242 -14.45 26.66 20.04
CA LYS A 242 -14.33 26.47 21.47
C LYS A 242 -15.76 26.38 22.03
N LYS A 243 -16.14 25.23 22.55
CA LYS A 243 -17.27 25.11 23.48
C LYS A 243 -16.78 25.44 24.87
#